data_4345531f3f4519c30f9048154c544029
#
_entry.id   4345531f3f4519c30f9048154c544029
#
_cell.length_a   1.000
_cell.length_b   1.000
_cell.length_c   1.000
_cell.angle_alpha   90.00
_cell.angle_beta   90.00
_cell.angle_gamma   90.00
#
_symmetry.space_group_name_H-M   'P 1'
#
loop_
_entity.id
_entity.type
_entity.pdbx_description
1 polymer ?
#
loop_
_entity_poly.entity_id
_entity_poly.type
_entity_poly.pdbx_seq_one_letter_code
_entity_poly.pdbx_strand_id
1 'polypeptide(L)'
;GHRAAIHEDADFIVGDLASRDCIDNAITGFRPDAVMHFAAKSLVGESMQSPFLYLGDNVRNGLNLLESVVEYGIQKFILSSTANLFDDPEAIPIDENEHIVPGSPYGESKYILERMLHWLDRTGKLRFAALRYFNAAGATQSRGEDHDPETHLIPLVLQVALGQRKDIKVFGDDYETPDGTCVRDYIHVADLAQAH
;
A
#
# COMPACT_ATOMS: atom_id res chain seq x y z
N GLY A 1 -11.32 -2.30 8.19
CA GLY A 1 -10.37 -3.08 9.01
C GLY A 1 -10.99 -3.59 10.30
N HIS A 2 -10.32 -4.53 10.94
CA HIS A 2 -10.83 -5.24 12.14
C HIS A 2 -10.20 -4.68 13.41
N ARG A 3 -11.04 -4.27 14.37
CA ARG A 3 -10.55 -3.76 15.66
C ARG A 3 -9.71 -4.81 16.43
N ALA A 4 -10.01 -6.09 16.26
CA ALA A 4 -9.23 -7.19 16.85
C ALA A 4 -7.78 -7.30 16.31
N ALA A 5 -7.47 -6.67 15.18
CA ALA A 5 -6.12 -6.62 14.64
C ALA A 5 -5.23 -5.56 15.29
N ILE A 6 -5.80 -4.62 16.07
CA ILE A 6 -5.05 -3.57 16.75
C ILE A 6 -4.38 -4.17 17.98
N HIS A 7 -3.08 -3.88 18.17
CA HIS A 7 -2.33 -4.31 19.34
C HIS A 7 -2.87 -3.60 20.60
N GLU A 8 -2.88 -4.29 21.72
CA GLU A 8 -3.42 -3.76 22.99
C GLU A 8 -2.67 -2.52 23.52
N ASP A 9 -1.37 -2.43 23.23
CA ASP A 9 -0.53 -1.28 23.61
C ASP A 9 -0.63 -0.10 22.64
N ALA A 10 -1.44 -0.20 21.57
CA ALA A 10 -1.58 0.87 20.59
C ALA A 10 -2.73 1.81 20.95
N ASP A 11 -2.47 3.10 20.99
CA ASP A 11 -3.52 4.12 21.05
C ASP A 11 -4.29 4.14 19.71
N PHE A 12 -5.61 4.01 19.81
CA PHE A 12 -6.48 3.93 18.65
C PHE A 12 -7.37 5.16 18.52
N ILE A 13 -7.16 5.91 17.43
CA ILE A 13 -7.96 7.08 17.10
C ILE A 13 -8.74 6.77 15.80
N VAL A 14 -10.06 6.94 15.84
CA VAL A 14 -10.90 6.86 14.64
C VAL A 14 -10.92 8.22 13.96
N GLY A 15 -10.51 8.26 12.69
CA GLY A 15 -10.46 9.51 11.93
C GLY A 15 -10.43 9.30 10.44
N ASP A 16 -10.59 10.40 9.70
CA ASP A 16 -10.51 10.45 8.24
C ASP A 16 -9.36 11.37 7.83
N LEU A 17 -8.47 10.90 6.96
CA LEU A 17 -7.39 11.70 6.39
C LEU A 17 -7.88 12.84 5.47
N ALA A 18 -9.15 12.84 5.08
CA ALA A 18 -9.78 13.98 4.43
C ALA A 18 -9.95 15.19 5.38
N SER A 19 -9.97 14.93 6.70
CA SER A 19 -10.09 15.96 7.74
C SER A 19 -8.72 16.34 8.28
N ARG A 20 -8.25 17.53 7.91
CA ARG A 20 -7.00 18.09 8.43
C ARG A 20 -7.03 18.19 9.96
N ASP A 21 -8.12 18.68 10.54
CA ASP A 21 -8.28 18.81 11.99
C ASP A 21 -8.13 17.46 12.70
N CYS A 22 -8.60 16.37 12.09
CA CYS A 22 -8.46 15.04 12.65
C CYS A 22 -7.00 14.60 12.71
N ILE A 23 -6.24 14.86 11.65
CA ILE A 23 -4.80 14.57 11.57
C ILE A 23 -4.05 15.42 12.61
N ASP A 24 -4.30 16.71 12.66
CA ASP A 24 -3.62 17.65 13.55
C ASP A 24 -3.88 17.33 15.02
N ASN A 25 -5.12 16.97 15.38
CA ASN A 25 -5.45 16.52 16.72
C ASN A 25 -4.72 15.21 17.10
N ALA A 26 -4.62 14.25 16.18
CA ALA A 26 -3.89 13.01 16.41
C ALA A 26 -2.39 13.27 16.62
N ILE A 27 -1.78 14.10 15.77
CA ILE A 27 -0.36 14.44 15.85
C ILE A 27 -0.05 15.20 17.14
N THR A 28 -0.85 16.21 17.49
CA THR A 28 -0.63 17.02 18.70
C THR A 28 -0.85 16.22 19.98
N GLY A 29 -1.81 15.31 19.98
CA GLY A 29 -2.10 14.44 21.13
C GLY A 29 -1.02 13.39 21.36
N PHE A 30 -0.55 12.74 20.30
CA PHE A 30 0.43 11.64 20.38
C PHE A 30 1.88 12.10 20.28
N ARG A 31 2.16 13.17 19.51
CA ARG A 31 3.52 13.69 19.21
C ARG A 31 4.47 12.64 18.65
N PRO A 32 4.15 12.02 17.51
CA PRO A 32 4.94 10.93 16.95
C PRO A 32 6.32 11.39 16.46
N ASP A 33 7.34 10.54 16.61
CA ASP A 33 8.69 10.74 16.04
C ASP A 33 8.75 10.39 14.55
N ALA A 34 7.82 9.57 14.08
CA ALA A 34 7.73 9.10 12.70
C ALA A 34 6.28 8.80 12.31
N VAL A 35 6.00 8.83 11.03
CA VAL A 35 4.72 8.43 10.45
C VAL A 35 4.92 7.29 9.47
N MET A 36 4.11 6.23 9.60
CA MET A 36 3.97 5.15 8.62
C MET A 36 2.61 5.28 7.95
N HIS A 37 2.60 5.49 6.64
CA HIS A 37 1.36 5.71 5.88
C HIS A 37 0.97 4.48 5.08
N PHE A 38 0.01 3.71 5.61
CA PHE A 38 -0.58 2.55 4.95
C PHE A 38 -1.96 2.82 4.34
N ALA A 39 -2.63 3.86 4.82
CA ALA A 39 -4.01 4.15 4.45
C ALA A 39 -4.12 4.63 2.99
N ALA A 40 -4.72 3.80 2.16
CA ALA A 40 -5.00 4.11 0.76
C ALA A 40 -6.08 3.18 0.20
N LYS A 41 -6.73 3.58 -0.88
CA LYS A 41 -7.42 2.65 -1.78
C LYS A 41 -6.37 1.91 -2.59
N SER A 42 -6.47 0.57 -2.70
CA SER A 42 -5.39 -0.29 -3.23
C SER A 42 -5.82 -1.30 -4.29
N LEU A 43 -7.10 -1.30 -4.71
CA LEU A 43 -7.61 -2.25 -5.71
C LEU A 43 -7.30 -1.75 -7.13
N VAL A 44 -6.30 -2.36 -7.78
CA VAL A 44 -5.85 -1.99 -9.14
C VAL A 44 -7.01 -2.02 -10.14
N GLY A 45 -7.80 -3.11 -10.16
CA GLY A 45 -8.93 -3.26 -11.07
C GLY A 45 -10.02 -2.19 -10.89
N GLU A 46 -10.34 -1.82 -9.64
CA GLU A 46 -11.27 -0.74 -9.34
C GLU A 46 -10.71 0.61 -9.78
N SER A 47 -9.41 0.84 -9.62
CA SER A 47 -8.77 2.09 -10.03
C SER A 47 -8.89 2.35 -11.53
N MET A 48 -8.86 1.30 -12.36
CA MET A 48 -9.06 1.40 -13.81
C MET A 48 -10.49 1.80 -14.18
N GLN A 49 -11.48 1.43 -13.37
CA GLN A 49 -12.88 1.79 -13.59
C GLN A 49 -13.26 3.14 -12.98
N SER A 50 -12.59 3.52 -11.88
CA SER A 50 -12.89 4.73 -11.10
C SER A 50 -11.61 5.53 -10.79
N PRO A 51 -10.90 6.05 -11.80
CA PRO A 51 -9.58 6.67 -11.61
C PRO A 51 -9.63 7.88 -10.68
N PHE A 52 -10.66 8.70 -10.74
CA PHE A 52 -10.80 9.89 -9.88
C PHE A 52 -10.98 9.56 -8.40
N LEU A 53 -11.52 8.38 -8.08
CA LEU A 53 -11.63 7.90 -6.71
C LEU A 53 -10.23 7.66 -6.10
N TYR A 54 -9.31 7.11 -6.88
CA TYR A 54 -7.95 6.81 -6.44
C TYR A 54 -7.05 8.04 -6.46
N LEU A 55 -7.02 8.74 -7.58
CA LEU A 55 -6.24 9.98 -7.70
C LEU A 55 -6.74 11.06 -6.74
N GLY A 56 -8.07 11.15 -6.54
CA GLY A 56 -8.66 12.09 -5.59
C GLY A 56 -8.33 11.74 -4.14
N ASP A 57 -8.74 10.56 -3.69
CA ASP A 57 -8.64 10.19 -2.27
C ASP A 57 -7.19 9.95 -1.84
N ASN A 58 -6.43 9.10 -2.57
CA ASN A 58 -5.07 8.79 -2.17
C ASN A 58 -4.16 10.03 -2.17
N VAL A 59 -4.23 10.85 -3.24
CA VAL A 59 -3.35 12.01 -3.36
C VAL A 59 -3.77 13.14 -2.41
N ARG A 60 -5.06 13.47 -2.35
CA ARG A 60 -5.54 14.55 -1.48
C ARG A 60 -5.32 14.24 -0.01
N ASN A 61 -5.68 13.04 0.41
CA ASN A 61 -5.54 12.62 1.80
C ASN A 61 -4.06 12.47 2.19
N GLY A 62 -3.24 11.96 1.25
CA GLY A 62 -1.80 11.93 1.44
C GLY A 62 -1.19 13.33 1.56
N LEU A 63 -1.64 14.30 0.74
CA LEU A 63 -1.20 15.69 0.84
C LEU A 63 -1.58 16.31 2.19
N ASN A 64 -2.82 16.14 2.65
CA ASN A 64 -3.26 16.61 3.98
C ASN A 64 -2.34 16.08 5.09
N LEU A 65 -2.01 14.78 5.03
CA LEU A 65 -1.11 14.16 6.00
C LEU A 65 0.30 14.75 5.92
N LEU A 66 0.86 14.91 4.72
CA LEU A 66 2.21 15.45 4.53
C LEU A 66 2.32 16.91 4.99
N GLU A 67 1.29 17.72 4.75
CA GLU A 67 1.24 19.09 5.26
C GLU A 67 1.28 19.14 6.79
N SER A 68 0.47 18.31 7.46
CA SER A 68 0.50 18.22 8.94
C SER A 68 1.86 17.72 9.44
N VAL A 69 2.40 16.67 8.83
CA VAL A 69 3.71 16.11 9.20
C VAL A 69 4.82 17.19 9.16
N VAL A 70 4.84 18.00 8.10
CA VAL A 70 5.81 19.09 7.94
C VAL A 70 5.54 20.23 8.92
N GLU A 71 4.29 20.63 9.10
CA GLU A 71 3.91 21.73 10.00
C GLU A 71 4.27 21.45 11.47
N TYR A 72 4.05 20.20 11.90
CA TYR A 72 4.40 19.77 13.27
C TYR A 72 5.84 19.27 13.42
N GLY A 73 6.67 19.38 12.38
CA GLY A 73 8.10 19.11 12.43
C GLY A 73 8.50 17.65 12.55
N ILE A 74 7.64 16.71 12.14
CA ILE A 74 7.95 15.28 12.14
C ILE A 74 8.96 15.00 11.02
N GLN A 75 10.11 14.42 11.39
CA GLN A 75 11.27 14.30 10.49
C GLN A 75 11.34 12.98 9.71
N LYS A 76 10.51 11.99 10.04
CA LYS A 76 10.57 10.65 9.44
C LYS A 76 9.24 10.22 8.89
N PHE A 77 9.25 9.74 7.64
CA PHE A 77 8.04 9.26 6.97
C PHE A 77 8.31 7.96 6.22
N ILE A 78 7.47 6.95 6.41
CA ILE A 78 7.53 5.70 5.66
C ILE A 78 6.23 5.57 4.86
N LEU A 79 6.37 5.44 3.54
CA LEU A 79 5.26 5.23 2.63
C LEU A 79 5.15 3.76 2.25
N SER A 80 4.01 3.16 2.51
CA SER A 80 3.59 1.93 1.85
C SER A 80 3.33 2.24 0.37
N SER A 81 4.35 2.06 -0.46
CA SER A 81 4.26 2.23 -1.91
C SER A 81 3.91 0.92 -2.60
N THR A 82 4.23 0.74 -3.85
CA THR A 82 3.80 -0.42 -4.65
C THR A 82 4.76 -0.71 -5.78
N ALA A 83 4.88 -1.98 -6.16
CA ALA A 83 5.54 -2.38 -7.41
C ALA A 83 4.69 -2.06 -8.67
N ASN A 84 3.42 -1.67 -8.53
CA ASN A 84 2.58 -1.20 -9.65
C ASN A 84 3.05 0.14 -10.27
N LEU A 85 4.23 0.60 -9.86
CA LEU A 85 4.98 1.68 -10.52
C LEU A 85 5.72 1.20 -11.77
N PHE A 86 5.83 -0.10 -11.99
CA PHE A 86 6.63 -0.71 -13.06
C PHE A 86 5.73 -1.57 -13.95
N ASP A 87 5.10 -0.96 -14.97
CA ASP A 87 4.19 -1.69 -15.87
C ASP A 87 4.94 -2.47 -16.95
N ASP A 88 6.00 -1.89 -17.49
CA ASP A 88 6.80 -2.50 -18.55
C ASP A 88 8.30 -2.32 -18.22
N PRO A 89 8.85 -3.12 -17.31
CA PRO A 89 10.23 -2.96 -16.87
C PRO A 89 11.21 -3.37 -17.96
N GLU A 90 12.29 -2.61 -18.13
CA GLU A 90 13.37 -2.91 -19.08
C GLU A 90 14.22 -4.11 -18.63
N ALA A 91 14.29 -4.34 -17.31
CA ALA A 91 15.09 -5.40 -16.71
C ALA A 91 14.33 -6.22 -15.66
N ILE A 92 14.63 -7.53 -15.61
CA ILE A 92 14.16 -8.45 -14.57
C ILE A 92 15.39 -9.18 -14.01
N PRO A 93 15.62 -9.15 -12.68
CA PRO A 93 14.79 -8.55 -11.61
C PRO A 93 14.73 -7.02 -11.67
N ILE A 94 13.61 -6.45 -11.27
CA ILE A 94 13.40 -5.00 -11.14
C ILE A 94 14.17 -4.49 -9.92
N ASP A 95 14.94 -3.41 -10.09
CA ASP A 95 15.60 -2.70 -9.00
C ASP A 95 15.04 -1.27 -8.81
N GLU A 96 15.54 -0.52 -7.84
CA GLU A 96 15.06 0.82 -7.51
C GLU A 96 15.38 1.88 -8.57
N ASN A 97 16.27 1.59 -9.52
CA ASN A 97 16.67 2.49 -10.60
C ASN A 97 15.83 2.28 -11.87
N GLU A 98 14.99 1.25 -11.90
CA GLU A 98 14.12 0.96 -13.02
C GLU A 98 13.23 2.16 -13.36
N HIS A 99 12.97 2.33 -14.65
CA HIS A 99 12.13 3.43 -15.14
C HIS A 99 10.70 3.28 -14.63
N ILE A 100 10.19 4.36 -14.00
CA ILE A 100 8.86 4.34 -13.42
C ILE A 100 7.82 4.66 -14.49
N VAL A 101 6.98 3.69 -14.79
CA VAL A 101 5.79 3.79 -15.65
C VAL A 101 4.62 3.17 -14.90
N PRO A 102 3.79 3.95 -14.19
CA PRO A 102 2.67 3.38 -13.45
C PRO A 102 1.65 2.69 -14.34
N GLY A 103 1.33 1.42 -14.02
CA GLY A 103 0.40 0.61 -14.79
C GLY A 103 -1.08 0.86 -14.49
N SER A 104 -1.38 1.75 -13.53
CA SER A 104 -2.77 2.02 -13.13
C SER A 104 -2.91 3.37 -12.42
N PRO A 105 -4.13 3.93 -12.32
CA PRO A 105 -4.39 5.11 -11.48
C PRO A 105 -4.02 4.91 -10.00
N TYR A 106 -4.08 3.67 -9.49
CA TYR A 106 -3.56 3.35 -8.17
C TYR A 106 -2.04 3.54 -8.10
N GLY A 107 -1.29 2.94 -9.04
CA GLY A 107 0.16 3.12 -9.14
C GLY A 107 0.53 4.59 -9.29
N GLU A 108 -0.14 5.31 -10.20
CA GLU A 108 0.06 6.76 -10.40
C GLU A 108 -0.16 7.54 -9.09
N SER A 109 -1.21 7.24 -8.32
CA SER A 109 -1.47 7.93 -7.04
C SER A 109 -0.33 7.74 -6.03
N LYS A 110 0.26 6.54 -5.98
CA LYS A 110 1.42 6.25 -5.13
C LYS A 110 2.68 6.96 -5.62
N TYR A 111 2.89 7.00 -6.94
CA TYR A 111 4.03 7.72 -7.52
C TYR A 111 3.96 9.23 -7.26
N ILE A 112 2.80 9.82 -7.37
CA ILE A 112 2.61 11.24 -7.02
C ILE A 112 3.02 11.51 -5.57
N LEU A 113 2.66 10.64 -4.62
CA LEU A 113 3.07 10.76 -3.22
C LEU A 113 4.58 10.59 -3.04
N GLU A 114 5.22 9.63 -3.74
CA GLU A 114 6.68 9.49 -3.71
C GLU A 114 7.38 10.76 -4.22
N ARG A 115 6.87 11.36 -5.29
CA ARG A 115 7.42 12.61 -5.82
C ARG A 115 7.28 13.79 -4.86
N MET A 116 6.15 13.88 -4.14
CA MET A 116 5.98 14.88 -3.08
C MET A 116 7.00 14.67 -1.97
N LEU A 117 7.16 13.43 -1.49
CA LEU A 117 8.14 13.06 -0.46
C LEU A 117 9.58 13.37 -0.90
N HIS A 118 9.91 13.10 -2.17
CA HIS A 118 11.23 13.45 -2.72
C HIS A 118 11.50 14.95 -2.65
N TRP A 119 10.52 15.80 -2.96
CA TRP A 119 10.68 17.25 -2.84
C TRP A 119 10.79 17.71 -1.39
N LEU A 120 10.06 17.09 -0.46
CA LEU A 120 10.16 17.40 0.97
C LEU A 120 11.54 17.01 1.53
N ASP A 121 12.09 15.88 1.14
CA ASP A 121 13.45 15.46 1.51
C ASP A 121 14.51 16.43 0.93
N ARG A 122 14.43 16.74 -0.35
CA ARG A 122 15.36 17.68 -1.02
C ARG A 122 15.36 19.09 -0.40
N THR A 123 14.22 19.51 0.12
CA THR A 123 14.08 20.81 0.79
C THR A 123 14.33 20.76 2.29
N GLY A 124 14.78 19.61 2.80
CA GLY A 124 15.15 19.43 4.21
C GLY A 124 13.96 19.46 5.17
N LYS A 125 12.75 19.16 4.69
CA LYS A 125 11.55 19.17 5.52
C LYS A 125 11.37 17.86 6.30
N LEU A 126 11.70 16.73 5.70
CA LEU A 126 11.68 15.40 6.31
C LEU A 126 12.60 14.45 5.55
N ARG A 127 12.84 13.27 6.13
CA ARG A 127 13.46 12.11 5.47
C ARG A 127 12.40 11.04 5.27
N PHE A 128 12.48 10.30 4.17
CA PHE A 128 11.48 9.25 3.89
C PHE A 128 12.09 7.95 3.38
N ALA A 129 11.32 6.88 3.50
CA ALA A 129 11.48 5.64 2.76
C ALA A 129 10.14 5.29 2.09
N ALA A 130 10.17 4.89 0.83
CA ALA A 130 9.02 4.37 0.11
C ALA A 130 9.28 2.89 -0.19
N LEU A 131 8.49 1.99 0.39
CA LEU A 131 8.63 0.56 0.23
C LEU A 131 7.76 0.09 -0.95
N ARG A 132 8.41 -0.27 -2.06
CA ARG A 132 7.77 -0.72 -3.30
C ARG A 132 7.74 -2.24 -3.33
N TYR A 133 6.74 -2.82 -2.71
CA TYR A 133 6.60 -4.28 -2.65
C TYR A 133 5.53 -4.79 -3.61
N PHE A 134 5.67 -6.05 -4.01
CA PHE A 134 4.78 -6.75 -4.91
C PHE A 134 3.57 -7.28 -4.14
N ASN A 135 3.49 -8.57 -3.88
CA ASN A 135 2.32 -9.17 -3.24
C ASN A 135 2.68 -9.58 -1.81
N ALA A 136 2.12 -8.87 -0.83
CA ALA A 136 2.22 -9.30 0.56
C ALA A 136 1.37 -10.54 0.77
N ALA A 137 1.92 -11.56 1.44
CA ALA A 137 1.24 -12.81 1.71
C ALA A 137 1.66 -13.41 3.06
N GLY A 138 0.96 -14.44 3.49
CA GLY A 138 1.27 -15.15 4.72
C GLY A 138 0.49 -14.64 5.93
N ALA A 139 0.78 -15.25 7.07
CA ALA A 139 0.14 -14.97 8.34
C ALA A 139 1.13 -15.15 9.49
N THR A 140 0.82 -14.58 10.63
CA THR A 140 1.47 -14.86 11.92
C THR A 140 0.65 -15.89 12.70
N GLN A 141 1.09 -16.24 13.90
CA GLN A 141 0.32 -17.15 14.76
C GLN A 141 -1.06 -16.60 15.16
N SER A 142 -1.24 -15.30 15.16
CA SER A 142 -2.44 -14.62 15.66
C SER A 142 -3.10 -13.64 14.68
N ARG A 143 -2.50 -13.42 13.51
CA ARG A 143 -2.99 -12.47 12.50
C ARG A 143 -2.87 -13.08 11.12
N GLY A 144 -3.89 -12.90 10.31
CA GLY A 144 -3.95 -13.37 8.93
C GLY A 144 -4.78 -12.46 8.05
N GLU A 145 -4.89 -12.87 6.80
CA GLU A 145 -5.70 -12.20 5.78
C GLU A 145 -7.20 -12.37 6.10
N ASP A 146 -7.96 -11.29 6.02
CA ASP A 146 -9.41 -11.28 6.26
C ASP A 146 -10.07 -10.10 5.53
N HIS A 147 -9.97 -10.10 4.20
CA HIS A 147 -10.64 -9.12 3.34
C HIS A 147 -12.06 -9.56 2.98
N ASP A 148 -12.96 -8.60 2.91
CA ASP A 148 -14.31 -8.77 2.39
C ASP A 148 -14.66 -7.59 1.43
N PRO A 149 -14.86 -7.83 0.13
CA PRO A 149 -14.69 -9.11 -0.57
C PRO A 149 -13.21 -9.54 -0.71
N GLU A 150 -12.97 -10.86 -0.63
CA GLU A 150 -11.64 -11.42 -0.85
C GLU A 150 -11.34 -11.53 -2.36
N THR A 151 -10.18 -11.02 -2.76
CA THR A 151 -9.74 -10.99 -4.16
C THR A 151 -8.33 -11.53 -4.39
N HIS A 152 -7.59 -11.83 -3.32
CA HIS A 152 -6.20 -12.28 -3.39
C HIS A 152 -6.10 -13.78 -3.66
N LEU A 153 -5.12 -14.16 -4.48
CA LEU A 153 -4.97 -15.53 -5.00
C LEU A 153 -4.86 -16.58 -3.88
N ILE A 154 -3.96 -16.39 -2.94
CA ILE A 154 -3.68 -17.39 -1.89
C ILE A 154 -4.89 -17.66 -1.02
N PRO A 155 -5.58 -16.65 -0.45
CA PRO A 155 -6.83 -16.88 0.28
C PRO A 155 -7.91 -17.56 -0.55
N LEU A 156 -8.09 -17.18 -1.82
CA LEU A 156 -9.08 -17.80 -2.69
C LEU A 156 -8.78 -19.28 -2.94
N VAL A 157 -7.53 -19.65 -3.14
CA VAL A 157 -7.12 -21.08 -3.28
C VAL A 157 -7.38 -21.83 -1.98
N LEU A 158 -7.06 -21.25 -0.83
CA LEU A 158 -7.33 -21.86 0.48
C LEU A 158 -8.83 -22.02 0.75
N GLN A 159 -9.66 -21.05 0.37
CA GLN A 159 -11.12 -21.17 0.47
C GLN A 159 -11.67 -22.36 -0.35
N VAL A 160 -11.12 -22.60 -1.55
CA VAL A 160 -11.49 -23.77 -2.34
C VAL A 160 -11.05 -25.07 -1.65
N ALA A 161 -9.80 -25.13 -1.17
CA ALA A 161 -9.28 -26.31 -0.45
C ALA A 161 -10.07 -26.64 0.82
N LEU A 162 -10.61 -25.62 1.50
CA LEU A 162 -11.44 -25.76 2.71
C LEU A 162 -12.93 -26.00 2.38
N GLY A 163 -13.33 -26.09 1.10
CA GLY A 163 -14.72 -26.25 0.69
C GLY A 163 -15.62 -25.03 0.93
N GLN A 164 -15.06 -23.88 1.23
CA GLN A 164 -15.77 -22.61 1.43
C GLN A 164 -16.14 -21.96 0.09
N ARG A 165 -15.45 -22.36 -0.99
CA ARG A 165 -15.67 -21.89 -2.36
C ARG A 165 -15.64 -23.09 -3.31
N LYS A 166 -16.46 -23.06 -4.35
CA LYS A 166 -16.58 -24.16 -5.30
C LYS A 166 -15.35 -24.32 -6.19
N ASP A 167 -14.86 -23.21 -6.71
CA ASP A 167 -13.78 -23.16 -7.69
C ASP A 167 -13.03 -21.84 -7.63
N ILE A 168 -11.86 -21.79 -8.28
CA ILE A 168 -11.11 -20.57 -8.59
C ILE A 168 -11.17 -20.37 -10.10
N LYS A 169 -11.27 -19.11 -10.53
CA LYS A 169 -11.28 -18.77 -11.96
C LYS A 169 -9.87 -18.46 -12.43
N VAL A 170 -9.47 -19.05 -13.55
CA VAL A 170 -8.31 -18.66 -14.33
C VAL A 170 -8.80 -17.71 -15.43
N PHE A 171 -8.26 -16.49 -15.48
CA PHE A 171 -8.75 -15.42 -16.36
C PHE A 171 -8.01 -15.37 -17.71
N GLY A 172 -6.95 -16.16 -17.87
CA GLY A 172 -6.18 -16.29 -19.10
C GLY A 172 -5.00 -17.24 -18.90
N ASP A 173 -4.50 -17.76 -20.00
CA ASP A 173 -3.36 -18.68 -20.09
C ASP A 173 -2.43 -18.33 -21.27
N ASP A 174 -2.43 -17.06 -21.65
CA ASP A 174 -1.75 -16.51 -22.82
C ASP A 174 -0.53 -15.63 -22.49
N TYR A 175 -0.04 -15.67 -21.22
CA TYR A 175 1.21 -15.04 -20.86
C TYR A 175 2.41 -15.78 -21.48
N GLU A 176 3.48 -15.05 -21.83
CA GLU A 176 4.76 -15.60 -22.29
C GLU A 176 5.54 -16.27 -21.19
N THR A 177 4.96 -17.30 -20.58
CA THR A 177 5.51 -18.11 -19.48
C THR A 177 5.38 -19.60 -19.81
N PRO A 178 6.13 -20.50 -19.15
CA PRO A 178 6.08 -21.93 -19.48
C PRO A 178 4.73 -22.59 -19.40
N ASP A 179 3.82 -22.10 -18.56
CA ASP A 179 2.47 -22.62 -18.35
C ASP A 179 1.35 -21.64 -18.78
N GLY A 180 1.73 -20.53 -19.41
CA GLY A 180 0.79 -19.49 -19.85
C GLY A 180 0.20 -18.64 -18.73
N THR A 181 0.55 -18.88 -17.47
CA THR A 181 0.06 -18.09 -16.34
C THR A 181 1.01 -16.97 -15.95
N CYS A 182 0.51 -15.97 -15.23
CA CYS A 182 1.34 -14.85 -14.80
C CYS A 182 2.28 -15.25 -13.65
N VAL A 183 3.56 -14.90 -13.76
CA VAL A 183 4.54 -14.98 -12.66
C VAL A 183 4.27 -13.85 -11.68
N ARG A 184 4.29 -14.15 -10.38
CA ARG A 184 4.11 -13.15 -9.31
C ARG A 184 5.15 -13.33 -8.21
N ASP A 185 5.62 -12.21 -7.71
CA ASP A 185 6.55 -12.15 -6.59
C ASP A 185 5.81 -11.96 -5.28
N TYR A 186 6.17 -12.70 -4.26
CA TYR A 186 5.53 -12.67 -2.95
C TYR A 186 6.54 -12.39 -1.84
N ILE A 187 6.16 -11.52 -0.90
CA ILE A 187 6.90 -11.27 0.32
C ILE A 187 6.06 -11.64 1.53
N HIS A 188 6.67 -12.35 2.49
CA HIS A 188 5.95 -12.70 3.71
C HIS A 188 5.64 -11.44 4.54
N VAL A 189 4.40 -11.34 5.04
CA VAL A 189 3.92 -10.17 5.76
C VAL A 189 4.75 -9.84 7.01
N ALA A 190 5.35 -10.84 7.67
CA ALA A 190 6.24 -10.61 8.81
C ALA A 190 7.57 -9.95 8.39
N ASP A 191 8.15 -10.36 7.25
CA ASP A 191 9.37 -9.74 6.72
C ASP A 191 9.09 -8.31 6.25
N LEU A 192 7.93 -8.10 5.62
CA LEU A 192 7.48 -6.78 5.22
C LEU A 192 7.27 -5.85 6.44
N ALA A 193 6.65 -6.36 7.51
CA ALA A 193 6.49 -5.60 8.75
C ALA A 193 7.85 -5.23 9.38
N GLN A 194 8.82 -6.15 9.35
CA GLN A 194 10.17 -5.88 9.82
C GLN A 194 10.89 -4.81 8.98
N ALA A 195 10.70 -4.83 7.65
CA ALA A 195 11.25 -3.81 6.76
C ALA A 195 10.71 -2.40 7.06
N HIS A 196 9.43 -2.28 7.45
CA HIS A 196 8.82 -1.02 7.89
C HIS A 196 9.36 -0.56 9.24
#